data_52c7b03d9a532c76a737631ba607af73
#
_entry.id   52c7b03d9a532c76a737631ba607af73
#
_cell.length_a   1.000
_cell.length_b   1.000
_cell.length_c   1.000
_cell.angle_alpha   90.00
_cell.angle_beta   90.00
_cell.angle_gamma   90.00
#
_symmetry.space_group_name_H-M   'P 1'
#
loop_
_entity.id
_entity.type
_entity.pdbx_description
1 polymer ?
#
loop_
_entity_poly.entity_id
_entity_poly.type
_entity_poly.pdbx_seq_one_letter_code
_entity_poly.pdbx_strand_id
1 'polypeptide(L)'
;MLLGFGWCHLRSSRVAIRGAKLSDIDQVDTEIDAADQKLWNEFRTWMEVSAESFIQWQLCESLNNEKGLLTWCVSRNHRSSAVWEMLDWIVTHGPGSYGLFYCHDDEDTRESSFIGRHPSMDYDNVFRVHRLLHGELTELDDPFFGLVQGNIDPVHPYDRDDHDTEF
;
A
#
# COMPACT_ATOMS: atom_id res chain seq x y z
N MET A 1 -0.48 12.62 -11.82
CA MET A 1 0.76 12.03 -11.21
C MET A 1 0.36 11.03 -10.15
N LEU A 2 0.92 9.83 -10.18
CA LEU A 2 0.76 8.86 -9.10
C LEU A 2 2.07 8.81 -8.30
N LEU A 3 1.98 9.12 -7.01
CA LEU A 3 3.08 9.03 -6.05
C LEU A 3 2.62 8.19 -4.87
N GLY A 4 3.44 7.25 -4.42
CA GLY A 4 3.07 6.46 -3.25
C GLY A 4 4.19 5.59 -2.72
N PHE A 5 3.99 5.12 -1.50
CA PHE A 5 4.84 4.11 -0.89
C PHE A 5 3.99 3.14 -0.07
N GLY A 6 4.47 1.92 0.04
CA GLY A 6 3.78 0.91 0.80
C GLY A 6 4.71 -0.08 1.45
N TRP A 7 4.14 -0.82 2.38
CA TRP A 7 4.77 -1.96 3.00
C TRP A 7 3.72 -3.00 3.35
N CYS A 8 4.09 -4.25 3.30
CA CYS A 8 3.28 -5.31 3.89
C CYS A 8 4.16 -6.49 4.34
N HIS A 9 3.67 -7.22 5.34
CA HIS A 9 4.15 -8.56 5.59
C HIS A 9 3.42 -9.52 4.65
N LEU A 10 4.15 -10.13 3.74
CA LEU A 10 3.62 -11.04 2.74
C LEU A 10 3.52 -12.45 3.34
N ARG A 11 2.31 -12.91 3.60
CA ARG A 11 1.99 -14.13 4.35
C ARG A 11 0.98 -15.00 3.60
N SER A 12 1.28 -16.29 3.52
CA SER A 12 0.45 -17.28 2.83
C SER A 12 -0.84 -17.63 3.59
N SER A 13 -0.85 -17.50 4.92
CA SER A 13 -1.93 -17.99 5.77
C SER A 13 -2.33 -17.02 6.87
N ARG A 14 -3.62 -17.01 7.19
CA ARG A 14 -4.20 -16.33 8.36
C ARG A 14 -4.03 -17.10 9.66
N VAL A 15 -3.49 -18.31 9.62
CA VAL A 15 -3.44 -19.20 10.79
C VAL A 15 -2.50 -18.60 11.84
N ALA A 16 -3.12 -17.98 12.83
CA ALA A 16 -2.42 -17.74 14.08
C ALA A 16 -2.28 -19.10 14.79
N ILE A 17 -1.15 -19.38 15.39
CA ILE A 17 -0.85 -20.56 16.22
C ILE A 17 -1.78 -20.65 17.46
N ARG A 18 -2.89 -19.93 17.48
CA ARG A 18 -3.85 -19.92 18.57
C ARG A 18 -4.56 -21.27 18.66
N GLY A 19 -4.10 -22.09 19.61
CA GLY A 19 -4.74 -23.37 19.95
C GLY A 19 -3.96 -24.61 19.53
N ALA A 20 -2.81 -24.49 18.88
CA ALA A 20 -1.92 -25.63 18.67
C ALA A 20 -1.37 -26.12 20.03
N LYS A 21 -1.27 -27.47 20.22
CA LYS A 21 -0.58 -27.99 21.34
C LYS A 21 0.91 -27.64 21.23
N LEU A 22 1.57 -27.41 22.35
CA LEU A 22 3.01 -27.09 22.38
C LEU A 22 3.86 -28.11 21.59
N SER A 23 3.44 -29.36 21.52
CA SER A 23 4.11 -30.42 20.76
C SER A 23 4.03 -30.27 19.24
N ASP A 24 3.08 -29.52 18.75
CA ASP A 24 2.76 -29.43 17.31
C ASP A 24 3.22 -28.10 16.73
N ILE A 25 3.68 -27.14 17.57
CA ILE A 25 4.06 -25.80 17.19
C ILE A 25 5.22 -25.82 16.19
N ASP A 26 6.27 -26.57 16.44
CA ASP A 26 7.45 -26.61 15.57
C ASP A 26 7.14 -27.15 14.17
N GLN A 27 6.21 -28.11 14.08
CA GLN A 27 5.78 -28.63 12.77
C GLN A 27 4.93 -27.62 12.03
N VAL A 28 3.98 -26.97 12.71
CA VAL A 28 3.12 -25.93 12.12
C VAL A 28 3.94 -24.74 11.66
N ASP A 29 4.92 -24.31 12.43
CA ASP A 29 5.82 -23.22 12.05
C ASP A 29 6.63 -23.57 10.80
N THR A 30 7.13 -24.81 10.69
CA THR A 30 7.88 -25.29 9.51
C THR A 30 7.00 -25.31 8.27
N GLU A 31 5.74 -25.73 8.39
CA GLU A 31 4.78 -25.76 7.26
C GLU A 31 4.40 -24.34 6.81
N ILE A 32 4.20 -23.43 7.75
CA ILE A 32 3.92 -22.02 7.46
C ILE A 32 5.13 -21.37 6.77
N ASP A 33 6.33 -21.57 7.28
CA ASP A 33 7.56 -21.03 6.69
C ASP A 33 7.77 -21.54 5.25
N ALA A 34 7.51 -22.82 4.99
CA ALA A 34 7.59 -23.38 3.66
C ALA A 34 6.54 -22.79 2.70
N ALA A 35 5.32 -22.57 3.19
CA ALA A 35 4.26 -21.94 2.41
C ALA A 35 4.55 -20.46 2.12
N ASP A 36 5.07 -19.73 3.10
CA ASP A 36 5.49 -18.35 2.93
C ASP A 36 6.65 -18.23 1.93
N GLN A 37 7.65 -19.10 2.02
CA GLN A 37 8.77 -19.13 1.07
C GLN A 37 8.31 -19.39 -0.36
N LYS A 38 7.34 -20.29 -0.54
CA LYS A 38 6.73 -20.54 -1.84
C LYS A 38 6.04 -19.28 -2.37
N LEU A 39 5.21 -18.64 -1.53
CA LEU A 39 4.52 -17.39 -1.88
C LEU A 39 5.51 -16.30 -2.30
N TRP A 40 6.62 -16.12 -1.58
CA TRP A 40 7.63 -15.12 -1.89
C TRP A 40 8.34 -15.37 -3.23
N ASN A 41 8.60 -16.63 -3.57
CA ASN A 41 9.16 -17.01 -4.85
C ASN A 41 8.17 -16.77 -6.01
N GLU A 42 6.89 -17.09 -5.80
CA GLU A 42 5.82 -16.80 -6.76
C GLU A 42 5.63 -15.30 -6.97
N PHE A 43 5.68 -14.51 -5.91
CA PHE A 43 5.61 -13.05 -5.98
C PHE A 43 6.77 -12.46 -6.78
N ARG A 44 8.02 -12.89 -6.53
CA ARG A 44 9.18 -12.44 -7.31
C ARG A 44 9.02 -12.74 -8.79
N THR A 45 8.66 -13.99 -9.10
CA THR A 45 8.47 -14.41 -10.49
C THR A 45 7.38 -13.57 -11.17
N TRP A 46 6.28 -13.30 -10.46
CA TRP A 46 5.21 -12.46 -10.97
C TRP A 46 5.68 -11.01 -11.19
N MET A 47 6.41 -10.44 -10.23
CA MET A 47 6.95 -9.08 -10.32
C MET A 47 7.97 -8.93 -11.47
N GLU A 48 8.81 -9.92 -11.71
CA GLU A 48 9.78 -9.90 -12.81
C GLU A 48 9.10 -9.85 -14.19
N VAL A 49 7.90 -10.38 -14.31
CA VAL A 49 7.15 -10.44 -15.58
C VAL A 49 6.16 -9.28 -15.70
N SER A 50 5.51 -8.90 -14.61
CA SER A 50 4.34 -8.03 -14.61
C SER A 50 4.62 -6.62 -14.10
N ALA A 51 5.67 -6.43 -13.27
CA ALA A 51 5.95 -5.12 -12.71
C ALA A 51 6.51 -4.16 -13.75
N GLU A 52 5.91 -3.00 -13.82
CA GLU A 52 6.46 -1.89 -14.59
C GLU A 52 7.65 -1.24 -13.85
N SER A 53 8.60 -0.70 -14.59
CA SER A 53 9.89 -0.18 -14.08
C SER A 53 9.75 0.98 -13.09
N PHE A 54 8.59 1.63 -13.02
CA PHE A 54 8.32 2.71 -12.07
C PHE A 54 7.92 2.22 -10.67
N ILE A 55 7.63 0.91 -10.49
CA ILE A 55 7.43 0.29 -9.18
C ILE A 55 8.79 -0.20 -8.69
N GLN A 56 9.35 0.51 -7.73
CA GLN A 56 10.57 0.08 -7.06
C GLN A 56 10.17 -0.71 -5.82
N TRP A 57 10.63 -1.95 -5.71
CA TRP A 57 10.23 -2.83 -4.63
C TRP A 57 11.40 -3.64 -4.07
N GLN A 58 11.25 -4.05 -2.81
CA GLN A 58 12.18 -4.91 -2.11
C GLN A 58 11.43 -5.87 -1.20
N LEU A 59 11.76 -7.15 -1.28
CA LEU A 59 11.27 -8.18 -0.37
C LEU A 59 12.41 -8.68 0.51
N CYS A 60 12.30 -8.40 1.82
CA CYS A 60 13.19 -8.89 2.86
C CYS A 60 12.59 -10.15 3.48
N GLU A 61 13.17 -11.32 3.19
CA GLU A 61 12.67 -12.60 3.70
C GLU A 61 12.89 -12.78 5.19
N SER A 62 13.99 -12.22 5.71
CA SER A 62 14.32 -12.26 7.13
C SER A 62 14.89 -10.93 7.58
N LEU A 63 14.22 -10.28 8.50
CA LEU A 63 14.64 -9.05 9.13
C LEU A 63 14.47 -9.19 10.65
N ASN A 64 15.54 -9.59 11.34
CA ASN A 64 15.51 -9.94 12.76
C ASN A 64 14.46 -11.04 13.04
N ASN A 65 13.41 -10.73 13.80
CA ASN A 65 12.32 -11.67 14.12
C ASN A 65 11.13 -11.57 13.13
N GLU A 66 11.23 -10.70 12.15
CA GLU A 66 10.19 -10.48 11.15
C GLU A 66 10.55 -11.16 9.84
N LYS A 67 9.56 -11.72 9.17
CA LYS A 67 9.73 -12.43 7.89
C LYS A 67 8.79 -11.85 6.83
N GLY A 68 9.28 -11.84 5.59
CA GLY A 68 8.46 -11.49 4.43
C GLY A 68 8.04 -10.03 4.36
N LEU A 69 8.90 -9.09 4.80
CA LEU A 69 8.61 -7.66 4.67
C LEU A 69 8.83 -7.22 3.22
N LEU A 70 7.74 -6.91 2.53
CA LEU A 70 7.72 -6.26 1.24
C LEU A 70 7.57 -4.76 1.43
N THR A 71 8.43 -3.99 0.77
CA THR A 71 8.33 -2.53 0.68
C THR A 71 8.34 -2.11 -0.78
N TRP A 72 7.61 -1.05 -1.12
CA TRP A 72 7.62 -0.50 -2.48
C TRP A 72 7.38 1.00 -2.49
N CYS A 73 7.85 1.64 -3.55
CA CYS A 73 7.48 3.00 -3.88
C CYS A 73 7.12 3.12 -5.37
N VAL A 74 6.30 4.10 -5.65
CA VAL A 74 5.76 4.40 -6.97
C VAL A 74 5.91 5.89 -7.23
N SER A 75 6.43 6.23 -8.42
CA SER A 75 6.45 7.61 -8.89
C SER A 75 6.24 7.60 -10.40
N ARG A 76 5.12 8.15 -10.86
CA ARG A 76 4.75 8.18 -12.27
C ARG A 76 3.92 9.42 -12.62
N ASN A 77 4.11 9.97 -13.82
CA ASN A 77 3.37 11.16 -14.27
C ASN A 77 1.88 10.89 -14.58
N HIS A 78 1.50 9.64 -14.82
CA HIS A 78 0.12 9.25 -15.13
C HIS A 78 -0.29 8.03 -14.33
N ARG A 79 -1.60 7.88 -14.14
CA ARG A 79 -2.20 6.71 -13.51
C ARG A 79 -1.80 5.42 -14.22
N SER A 80 -1.63 4.33 -13.47
CA SER A 80 -1.37 2.99 -14.00
C SER A 80 -2.08 1.94 -13.15
N SER A 81 -2.57 0.89 -13.79
CA SER A 81 -3.17 -0.26 -13.10
C SER A 81 -2.14 -1.13 -12.37
N ALA A 82 -0.87 -1.05 -12.75
CA ALA A 82 0.15 -2.01 -12.30
C ALA A 82 0.30 -2.12 -10.78
N VAL A 83 0.16 -1.00 -10.06
CA VAL A 83 0.20 -1.01 -8.59
C VAL A 83 -1.02 -1.72 -8.00
N TRP A 84 -2.18 -1.50 -8.58
CA TRP A 84 -3.43 -2.13 -8.16
C TRP A 84 -3.42 -3.63 -8.47
N GLU A 85 -2.90 -4.02 -9.62
CA GLU A 85 -2.68 -5.42 -10.01
C GLU A 85 -1.72 -6.13 -9.02
N MET A 86 -0.67 -5.43 -8.56
CA MET A 86 0.21 -5.96 -7.51
C MET A 86 -0.52 -6.16 -6.19
N LEU A 87 -1.32 -5.19 -5.76
CA LEU A 87 -2.10 -5.30 -4.53
C LEU A 87 -3.16 -6.40 -4.61
N ASP A 88 -3.84 -6.53 -5.76
CA ASP A 88 -4.81 -7.59 -6.02
C ASP A 88 -4.15 -8.98 -6.05
N TRP A 89 -2.94 -9.07 -6.60
CA TRP A 89 -2.16 -10.30 -6.54
C TRP A 89 -1.87 -10.71 -5.10
N ILE A 90 -1.43 -9.75 -4.25
CA ILE A 90 -1.16 -9.99 -2.83
C ILE A 90 -2.42 -10.43 -2.08
N VAL A 91 -3.55 -9.77 -2.32
CA VAL A 91 -4.85 -10.13 -1.73
C VAL A 91 -5.23 -11.57 -2.06
N THR A 92 -5.03 -11.95 -3.32
CA THR A 92 -5.46 -13.24 -3.85
C THR A 92 -4.58 -14.39 -3.38
N HIS A 93 -3.25 -14.21 -3.39
CA HIS A 93 -2.29 -15.30 -3.17
C HIS A 93 -1.75 -15.32 -1.74
N GLY A 94 -1.73 -14.17 -1.07
CA GLY A 94 -1.24 -14.03 0.31
C GLY A 94 -2.32 -13.63 1.30
N PRO A 95 -3.34 -14.47 1.56
CA PRO A 95 -4.49 -14.08 2.39
C PRO A 95 -4.16 -13.82 3.86
N GLY A 96 -2.96 -14.13 4.32
CA GLY A 96 -2.43 -13.76 5.64
C GLY A 96 -1.75 -12.40 5.69
N SER A 97 -1.55 -11.78 4.54
CA SER A 97 -0.80 -10.53 4.44
C SER A 97 -1.50 -9.36 5.12
N TYR A 98 -0.71 -8.42 5.63
CA TYR A 98 -1.18 -7.18 6.21
C TYR A 98 -0.17 -6.05 5.98
N GLY A 99 -0.68 -4.84 5.78
CA GLY A 99 0.17 -3.69 5.49
C GLY A 99 -0.63 -2.47 5.04
N LEU A 100 0.10 -1.49 4.53
CA LEU A 100 -0.46 -0.22 4.08
C LEU A 100 0.17 0.20 2.75
N PHE A 101 -0.63 0.79 1.89
CA PHE A 101 -0.18 1.57 0.74
C PHE A 101 -0.75 2.98 0.86
N TYR A 102 0.13 3.94 0.91
CA TYR A 102 -0.18 5.36 1.00
C TYR A 102 0.13 6.02 -0.33
N CYS A 103 -0.85 6.69 -0.95
CA CYS A 103 -0.68 7.29 -2.26
C CYS A 103 -1.42 8.60 -2.44
N HIS A 104 -0.90 9.40 -3.35
CA HIS A 104 -1.52 10.56 -3.95
C HIS A 104 -1.65 10.31 -5.46
N ASP A 105 -2.85 10.47 -5.99
CA ASP A 105 -3.15 10.31 -7.41
C ASP A 105 -3.99 11.51 -7.87
N ASP A 106 -3.36 12.45 -8.56
CA ASP A 106 -4.01 13.68 -9.07
C ASP A 106 -5.03 13.42 -10.19
N GLU A 107 -5.05 12.22 -10.76
CA GLU A 107 -6.07 11.78 -11.71
C GLU A 107 -7.27 11.10 -11.03
N ASP A 108 -7.22 10.93 -9.71
CA ASP A 108 -8.32 10.33 -8.93
C ASP A 108 -9.21 11.40 -8.29
N THR A 109 -10.19 11.84 -9.06
CA THR A 109 -11.15 12.88 -8.64
C THR A 109 -12.34 12.34 -7.84
N ARG A 110 -12.29 11.08 -7.38
CA ARG A 110 -13.35 10.48 -6.59
C ARG A 110 -13.50 11.19 -5.25
N GLU A 111 -14.73 11.45 -4.87
CA GLU A 111 -15.05 12.00 -3.56
C GLU A 111 -14.52 11.08 -2.44
N SER A 112 -14.04 11.70 -1.37
CA SER A 112 -13.76 10.96 -0.15
C SER A 112 -15.06 10.33 0.38
N SER A 113 -15.02 9.05 0.75
CA SER A 113 -16.17 8.35 1.33
C SER A 113 -16.57 8.88 2.71
N PHE A 114 -15.68 9.65 3.36
CA PHE A 114 -15.88 10.10 4.76
C PHE A 114 -16.57 11.44 4.90
N ILE A 115 -16.39 12.38 3.97
CA ILE A 115 -16.73 13.78 4.22
C ILE A 115 -17.87 14.27 3.35
N GLY A 116 -18.24 13.51 2.34
CA GLY A 116 -19.16 13.97 1.31
C GLY A 116 -18.56 15.14 0.50
N ARG A 117 -19.26 15.55 -0.53
CA ARG A 117 -18.79 16.57 -1.44
C ARG A 117 -18.89 17.96 -0.81
N HIS A 118 -17.77 18.64 -0.66
CA HIS A 118 -17.75 20.06 -0.30
C HIS A 118 -17.45 20.90 -1.56
N PRO A 119 -18.31 21.86 -1.93
CA PRO A 119 -18.21 22.60 -3.20
C PRO A 119 -16.92 23.42 -3.41
N SER A 120 -16.18 23.67 -2.33
CA SER A 120 -14.93 24.46 -2.36
C SER A 120 -13.67 23.61 -2.19
N MET A 121 -13.78 22.29 -2.26
CA MET A 121 -12.63 21.40 -2.09
C MET A 121 -12.14 20.88 -3.43
N ASP A 122 -10.83 20.89 -3.57
CA ASP A 122 -10.11 20.23 -4.65
C ASP A 122 -9.89 18.77 -4.27
N TYR A 123 -10.53 17.87 -5.01
CA TYR A 123 -10.43 16.43 -4.79
C TYR A 123 -9.23 15.80 -5.51
N ASP A 124 -8.51 16.59 -6.32
CA ASP A 124 -7.33 16.13 -7.04
C ASP A 124 -6.11 15.99 -6.13
N ASN A 125 -6.19 16.56 -4.91
CA ASN A 125 -5.11 16.55 -3.91
C ASN A 125 -5.42 15.69 -2.68
N VAL A 126 -6.15 14.60 -2.85
CA VAL A 126 -6.48 13.70 -1.74
C VAL A 126 -5.44 12.60 -1.60
N PHE A 127 -4.78 12.56 -0.43
CA PHE A 127 -3.99 11.41 -0.05
C PHE A 127 -4.90 10.27 0.43
N ARG A 128 -4.64 9.07 -0.07
CA ARG A 128 -5.42 7.87 0.26
C ARG A 128 -4.54 6.82 0.91
N VAL A 129 -5.13 6.10 1.86
CA VAL A 129 -4.51 4.97 2.53
C VAL A 129 -5.25 3.71 2.13
N HIS A 130 -4.56 2.77 1.52
CA HIS A 130 -5.08 1.44 1.24
C HIS A 130 -4.54 0.48 2.28
N ARG A 131 -5.43 -0.03 3.11
CA ARG A 131 -5.11 -1.03 4.12
C ARG A 131 -5.29 -2.43 3.53
N LEU A 132 -4.21 -3.17 3.53
CA LEU A 132 -4.21 -4.59 3.25
C LEU A 132 -4.35 -5.33 4.58
N LEU A 133 -5.37 -6.14 4.73
CA LEU A 133 -5.58 -6.94 5.95
C LEU A 133 -6.36 -8.22 5.64
N HIS A 134 -5.73 -9.36 5.86
CA HIS A 134 -6.36 -10.67 5.78
C HIS A 134 -7.07 -10.97 4.44
N GLY A 135 -6.42 -10.63 3.34
CA GLY A 135 -6.97 -10.86 1.99
C GLY A 135 -8.06 -9.87 1.60
N GLU A 136 -8.09 -8.71 2.24
CA GLU A 136 -8.95 -7.60 1.88
C GLU A 136 -8.13 -6.33 1.69
N LEU A 137 -8.44 -5.57 0.67
CA LEU A 137 -7.91 -4.24 0.42
C LEU A 137 -9.02 -3.22 0.69
N THR A 138 -8.80 -2.36 1.68
CA THR A 138 -9.78 -1.32 2.08
C THR A 138 -9.16 0.05 1.88
N GLU A 139 -9.84 0.91 1.14
CA GLU A 139 -9.48 2.32 1.02
C GLU A 139 -9.95 3.09 2.25
N LEU A 140 -9.08 3.92 2.79
CA LEU A 140 -9.32 4.78 3.93
C LEU A 140 -8.83 6.19 3.58
N ASP A 141 -9.49 7.20 4.13
CA ASP A 141 -8.99 8.57 4.03
C ASP A 141 -7.82 8.77 5.00
N ASP A 142 -6.86 9.57 4.57
CA ASP A 142 -5.79 9.98 5.46
C ASP A 142 -6.28 11.07 6.42
N PRO A 143 -6.24 10.84 7.75
CA PRO A 143 -6.68 11.84 8.71
C PRO A 143 -5.73 13.05 8.83
N PHE A 144 -4.50 12.97 8.29
CA PHE A 144 -3.50 14.03 8.42
C PHE A 144 -3.43 14.92 7.18
N PHE A 145 -3.48 14.33 5.98
CA PHE A 145 -3.41 15.02 4.70
C PHE A 145 -4.70 14.91 3.89
N GLY A 146 -5.74 14.34 4.48
CA GLY A 146 -7.05 14.28 3.88
C GLY A 146 -7.80 15.61 4.01
N LEU A 147 -8.91 15.70 3.31
CA LEU A 147 -9.78 16.89 3.25
C LEU A 147 -10.28 17.40 4.60
N VAL A 148 -10.26 16.56 5.65
CA VAL A 148 -10.80 16.89 6.98
C VAL A 148 -10.06 18.02 7.67
N GLN A 149 -8.78 18.21 7.37
CA GLN A 149 -7.94 19.19 8.06
C GLN A 149 -7.69 20.48 7.28
N GLY A 150 -8.45 20.72 6.23
CA GLY A 150 -8.40 21.96 5.43
C GLY A 150 -6.99 22.26 4.93
N ASN A 151 -6.76 22.04 3.67
CA ASN A 151 -5.63 22.57 2.92
C ASN A 151 -4.25 22.46 3.61
N ILE A 152 -3.80 21.27 3.90
CA ILE A 152 -2.37 21.01 3.76
C ILE A 152 -2.18 20.66 2.29
N ASP A 153 -2.39 21.63 1.45
CA ASP A 153 -1.84 21.64 0.12
C ASP A 153 -0.32 21.52 0.33
N PRO A 154 0.35 20.47 -0.14
CA PRO A 154 1.79 20.50 -0.27
C PRO A 154 2.10 21.50 -1.38
N VAL A 155 1.87 22.77 -1.12
CA VAL A 155 2.22 23.88 -2.03
C VAL A 155 3.67 23.67 -2.37
N HIS A 156 3.89 23.21 -3.58
CA HIS A 156 5.24 23.14 -4.13
C HIS A 156 5.84 24.53 -3.92
N PRO A 157 7.03 24.65 -3.33
CA PRO A 157 7.60 25.97 -2.99
C PRO A 157 7.70 26.95 -4.19
N TYR A 158 7.49 26.44 -5.39
CA TYR A 158 7.45 27.23 -6.63
C TYR A 158 6.02 27.61 -7.11
N ASP A 159 4.96 27.09 -6.45
CA ASP A 159 3.57 27.41 -6.79
C ASP A 159 3.02 28.58 -5.96
N ARG A 160 3.86 29.28 -5.19
CA ARG A 160 3.51 30.58 -4.67
C ARG A 160 3.48 31.56 -5.82
N ASP A 161 2.32 31.81 -6.34
CA ASP A 161 2.09 32.92 -7.23
C ASP A 161 2.66 34.19 -6.58
N ASP A 162 3.74 34.74 -7.17
CA ASP A 162 4.34 36.02 -6.75
C ASP A 162 3.41 37.23 -7.06
N HIS A 163 2.09 37.00 -7.08
CA HIS A 163 1.11 38.04 -7.41
C HIS A 163 0.63 38.88 -6.24
N ASP A 164 1.08 38.60 -5.00
CA ASP A 164 0.66 39.37 -3.81
C ASP A 164 1.69 40.40 -3.33
N THR A 165 2.55 40.92 -4.22
CA THR A 165 3.38 42.08 -3.87
C THR A 165 3.07 43.26 -4.79
N GLU A 166 1.85 43.78 -4.71
CA GLU A 166 1.59 45.21 -5.00
C GLU A 166 1.15 45.89 -3.69
N PHE A 167 2.13 46.58 -3.10
CA PHE A 167 1.89 47.69 -2.19
C PHE A 167 2.51 48.95 -2.79
#